data_bcd95810cc748131265c4e138ae36286
#
_entry.id   bcd95810cc748131265c4e138ae36286
#
_cell.length_a   1.000
_cell.length_b   1.000
_cell.length_c   1.000
_cell.angle_alpha   90.00
_cell.angle_beta   90.00
_cell.angle_gamma   90.00
#
_symmetry.space_group_name_H-M   'P 1'
#
loop_
_entity.id
_entity.type
_entity.pdbx_description
1 polymer ?
#
loop_
_entity_poly.entity_id
_entity_poly.type
_entity_poly.pdbx_seq_one_letter_code
_entity_poly.pdbx_strand_id
1 'polypeptide(L)'
;MTLRVRFLAEFTLSRKTRFFALLRMTCEGLGMTEREYFQVKKRTAVYPGTFDPVSNGHLDLMKRGLRIFDKLIVAVALNPTKNPLFNIEERVYFIREAVKVWKNVEVESFDNLLIDYVKEKKADVIIKGLRAVSDFEHELQMSLMNRRLDTHIETVFMMPSEEYSFLSSKVLKEVAFLKGDIRGMVPTVVVKGLKRKFKNKKIK
;
A
#
# COMPACT_ATOMS: atom_id res chain seq x y z
N MET A 1 -17.91 37.00 -33.67
CA MET A 1 -16.46 37.18 -33.46
C MET A 1 -15.80 35.84 -33.82
N THR A 2 -15.18 35.80 -35.00
CA THR A 2 -14.73 34.57 -35.67
C THR A 2 -13.57 33.91 -34.91
N LEU A 3 -13.48 32.57 -34.96
CA LEU A 3 -12.44 31.75 -34.33
C LEU A 3 -10.99 32.30 -34.52
N ARG A 4 -10.75 32.95 -35.65
CA ARG A 4 -9.46 33.56 -36.02
C ARG A 4 -9.03 34.72 -35.11
N VAL A 5 -9.97 35.53 -34.62
CA VAL A 5 -9.66 36.68 -33.73
C VAL A 5 -9.39 36.21 -32.30
N ARG A 6 -10.00 35.12 -31.85
CA ARG A 6 -9.72 34.51 -30.58
C ARG A 6 -8.29 33.89 -30.53
N PHE A 7 -7.87 33.22 -31.60
CA PHE A 7 -6.53 32.60 -31.70
C PHE A 7 -5.38 33.63 -31.66
N LEU A 8 -5.56 34.81 -32.23
CA LEU A 8 -4.54 35.87 -32.24
C LEU A 8 -4.44 36.61 -30.89
N ALA A 9 -5.53 36.75 -30.14
CA ALA A 9 -5.54 37.38 -28.83
C ALA A 9 -4.80 36.51 -27.79
N GLU A 10 -4.80 35.18 -27.96
CA GLU A 10 -4.12 34.22 -27.03
C GLU A 10 -2.61 34.18 -27.22
N PHE A 11 -2.08 34.61 -28.36
CA PHE A 11 -0.64 34.58 -28.64
C PHE A 11 0.16 35.61 -27.81
N THR A 12 -0.49 36.61 -27.28
CA THR A 12 0.09 37.69 -26.45
C THR A 12 0.04 37.42 -24.96
N LEU A 13 -0.63 36.32 -24.52
CA LEU A 13 -0.76 35.96 -23.10
C LEU A 13 0.47 35.20 -22.58
N SER A 14 0.75 35.34 -21.28
CA SER A 14 1.81 34.55 -20.65
C SER A 14 1.61 33.03 -20.81
N ARG A 15 2.67 32.23 -20.73
CA ARG A 15 2.56 30.75 -20.84
C ARG A 15 1.50 30.16 -19.90
N LYS A 16 1.38 30.71 -18.71
CA LYS A 16 0.41 30.29 -17.69
C LYS A 16 -1.05 30.61 -18.12
N THR A 17 -1.26 31.80 -18.63
CA THR A 17 -2.58 32.26 -19.10
C THR A 17 -3.04 31.49 -20.36
N ARG A 18 -2.10 31.16 -21.27
CA ARG A 18 -2.39 30.30 -22.45
C ARG A 18 -2.81 28.90 -22.04
N PHE A 19 -2.12 28.31 -21.04
CA PHE A 19 -2.47 26.99 -20.53
C PHE A 19 -3.90 26.95 -19.99
N PHE A 20 -4.29 27.93 -19.17
CA PHE A 20 -5.64 28.01 -18.63
C PHE A 20 -6.72 28.29 -19.69
N ALA A 21 -6.42 29.12 -20.69
CA ALA A 21 -7.35 29.38 -21.80
C ALA A 21 -7.57 28.11 -22.64
N LEU A 22 -6.49 27.39 -22.99
CA LEU A 22 -6.57 26.10 -23.69
C LEU A 22 -7.37 25.06 -22.94
N LEU A 23 -7.10 24.95 -21.64
CA LEU A 23 -7.79 24.04 -20.73
C LEU A 23 -9.29 24.32 -20.71
N ARG A 24 -9.67 25.58 -20.55
CA ARG A 24 -11.08 26.01 -20.55
C ARG A 24 -11.77 25.66 -21.85
N MET A 25 -11.16 25.94 -23.01
CA MET A 25 -11.69 25.55 -24.31
C MET A 25 -11.85 24.04 -24.45
N THR A 26 -10.92 23.25 -23.91
CA THR A 26 -10.99 21.77 -23.92
C THR A 26 -12.15 21.29 -23.05
N CYS A 27 -12.32 21.85 -21.87
CA CYS A 27 -13.41 21.51 -20.96
C CYS A 27 -14.78 21.90 -21.57
N GLU A 28 -14.90 23.08 -22.15
CA GLU A 28 -16.11 23.51 -22.85
C GLU A 28 -16.45 22.59 -24.03
N GLY A 29 -15.43 22.17 -24.81
CA GLY A 29 -15.59 21.22 -25.92
C GLY A 29 -16.02 19.82 -25.50
N LEU A 30 -15.68 19.41 -24.27
CA LEU A 30 -16.04 18.11 -23.69
C LEU A 30 -17.33 18.19 -22.85
N GLY A 31 -17.95 19.39 -22.72
CA GLY A 31 -19.15 19.58 -21.89
C GLY A 31 -18.92 19.37 -20.39
N MET A 32 -17.67 19.60 -19.91
CA MET A 32 -17.29 19.43 -18.52
C MET A 32 -16.65 20.71 -17.96
N THR A 33 -16.64 20.86 -16.65
CA THR A 33 -15.97 21.96 -15.95
C THR A 33 -14.47 21.70 -15.81
N GLU A 34 -13.65 22.76 -15.64
CA GLU A 34 -12.22 22.64 -15.30
C GLU A 34 -12.03 21.76 -14.05
N ARG A 35 -12.95 21.84 -13.10
CA ARG A 35 -12.94 21.08 -11.84
C ARG A 35 -13.15 19.59 -12.09
N GLU A 36 -14.03 19.22 -13.00
CA GLU A 36 -14.28 17.83 -13.41
C GLU A 36 -13.11 17.28 -14.21
N TYR A 37 -12.50 18.10 -15.10
CA TYR A 37 -11.33 17.72 -15.88
C TYR A 37 -10.13 17.40 -15.01
N PHE A 38 -9.92 18.13 -13.90
CA PHE A 38 -8.86 17.89 -12.92
C PHE A 38 -9.25 16.95 -11.76
N GLN A 39 -10.47 16.43 -11.73
CA GLN A 39 -10.81 15.38 -10.80
C GLN A 39 -10.10 14.07 -11.22
N VAL A 40 -8.81 14.04 -11.01
CA VAL A 40 -8.07 12.78 -11.03
C VAL A 40 -8.66 11.91 -9.91
N LYS A 41 -9.35 10.82 -10.29
CA LYS A 41 -9.86 9.84 -9.32
C LYS A 41 -8.70 9.47 -8.37
N LYS A 42 -8.86 9.72 -7.08
CA LYS A 42 -7.85 9.34 -6.09
C LYS A 42 -7.60 7.84 -6.18
N ARG A 43 -6.36 7.47 -6.42
CA ARG A 43 -5.95 6.07 -6.54
C ARG A 43 -5.75 5.49 -5.15
N THR A 44 -6.62 4.57 -4.77
CA THR A 44 -6.53 3.83 -3.51
C THR A 44 -5.95 2.45 -3.77
N ALA A 45 -4.93 2.08 -3.00
CA ALA A 45 -4.37 0.74 -3.04
C ALA A 45 -4.57 0.01 -1.70
N VAL A 46 -4.76 -1.31 -1.77
CA VAL A 46 -4.79 -2.20 -0.62
C VAL A 46 -3.47 -2.95 -0.55
N TYR A 47 -2.81 -2.93 0.60
CA TYR A 47 -1.64 -3.75 0.91
C TYR A 47 -2.01 -4.85 1.90
N PRO A 48 -2.38 -6.05 1.44
CA PRO A 48 -2.80 -7.14 2.30
C PRO A 48 -1.60 -7.94 2.80
N GLY A 49 -1.70 -8.40 4.04
CA GLY A 49 -0.68 -9.28 4.61
C GLY A 49 -1.04 -9.82 5.99
N THR A 50 -0.31 -10.83 6.44
CA THR A 50 -0.47 -11.35 7.80
C THR A 50 0.19 -10.44 8.83
N PHE A 51 1.33 -9.81 8.49
CA PHE A 51 2.11 -8.90 9.35
C PHE A 51 2.36 -9.45 10.76
N ASP A 52 2.93 -10.64 10.84
CA ASP A 52 3.18 -11.35 12.11
C ASP A 52 4.68 -11.58 12.38
N PRO A 53 5.40 -10.52 12.82
CA PRO A 53 4.98 -9.12 12.91
C PRO A 53 5.27 -8.29 11.64
N VAL A 54 4.82 -7.03 11.63
CA VAL A 54 5.26 -6.02 10.65
C VAL A 54 6.76 -5.77 10.81
N SER A 55 7.46 -5.60 9.66
CA SER A 55 8.91 -5.31 9.60
C SER A 55 9.19 -3.98 8.90
N ASN A 56 10.42 -3.49 8.97
CA ASN A 56 10.81 -2.29 8.26
C ASN A 56 10.75 -2.46 6.74
N GLY A 57 10.90 -3.69 6.22
CA GLY A 57 10.64 -3.99 4.81
C GLY A 57 9.17 -3.77 4.41
N HIS A 58 8.22 -4.12 5.29
CA HIS A 58 6.81 -3.79 5.05
C HIS A 58 6.58 -2.28 5.07
N LEU A 59 7.21 -1.54 6.02
CA LEU A 59 7.09 -0.09 6.09
C LEU A 59 7.73 0.61 4.89
N ASP A 60 8.84 0.10 4.36
CA ASP A 60 9.46 0.60 3.14
C ASP A 60 8.48 0.52 1.96
N LEU A 61 7.85 -0.64 1.75
CA LEU A 61 6.84 -0.81 0.72
C LEU A 61 5.64 0.12 0.90
N MET A 62 5.14 0.29 2.13
CA MET A 62 4.05 1.22 2.43
C MET A 62 4.45 2.66 2.08
N LYS A 63 5.63 3.10 2.50
CA LYS A 63 6.15 4.45 2.24
C LYS A 63 6.33 4.71 0.73
N ARG A 64 6.82 3.72 0.01
CA ARG A 64 7.00 3.82 -1.45
C ARG A 64 5.68 3.71 -2.20
N GLY A 65 4.74 2.90 -1.71
CA GLY A 65 3.37 2.84 -2.23
C GLY A 65 2.67 4.20 -2.17
N LEU A 66 2.87 4.97 -1.09
CA LEU A 66 2.33 6.34 -0.95
C LEU A 66 2.92 7.38 -1.92
N ARG A 67 3.99 7.05 -2.67
CA ARG A 67 4.48 7.89 -3.77
C ARG A 67 3.73 7.64 -5.08
N ILE A 68 3.03 6.51 -5.17
CA ILE A 68 2.33 6.06 -6.38
C ILE A 68 0.83 6.24 -6.21
N PHE A 69 0.33 6.00 -5.00
CA PHE A 69 -1.09 6.02 -4.65
C PHE A 69 -1.40 7.13 -3.66
N ASP A 70 -2.58 7.75 -3.83
CA ASP A 70 -3.03 8.85 -2.97
C ASP A 70 -3.45 8.37 -1.57
N LYS A 71 -3.88 7.10 -1.46
CA LYS A 71 -4.30 6.46 -0.23
C LYS A 71 -3.84 4.99 -0.22
N LEU A 72 -3.38 4.54 0.93
CA LEU A 72 -3.00 3.15 1.17
C LEU A 72 -3.82 2.57 2.32
N ILE A 73 -4.46 1.44 2.08
CA ILE A 73 -5.14 0.64 3.10
C ILE A 73 -4.28 -0.57 3.40
N VAL A 74 -3.72 -0.64 4.61
CA VAL A 74 -2.97 -1.81 5.07
C VAL A 74 -3.96 -2.79 5.70
N ALA A 75 -4.20 -3.88 4.99
CA ALA A 75 -5.22 -4.88 5.32
C ALA A 75 -4.59 -6.09 6.02
N VAL A 76 -4.82 -6.22 7.32
CA VAL A 76 -4.29 -7.33 8.13
C VAL A 76 -5.22 -8.53 8.01
N ALA A 77 -4.75 -9.59 7.34
CA ALA A 77 -5.54 -10.79 7.13
C ALA A 77 -5.71 -11.60 8.42
N LEU A 78 -6.97 -11.94 8.74
CA LEU A 78 -7.28 -12.97 9.71
C LEU A 78 -7.09 -14.34 9.02
N ASN A 79 -5.91 -14.94 9.19
CA ASN A 79 -5.63 -16.26 8.61
C ASN A 79 -5.48 -17.30 9.73
N PRO A 80 -6.54 -18.04 10.06
CA PRO A 80 -6.52 -19.01 11.16
C PRO A 80 -5.57 -20.18 10.91
N THR A 81 -5.26 -20.51 9.65
CA THR A 81 -4.37 -21.63 9.32
C THR A 81 -2.88 -21.34 9.56
N LYS A 82 -2.49 -20.08 9.66
CA LYS A 82 -1.07 -19.67 9.84
C LYS A 82 -0.59 -19.65 11.29
N ASN A 83 -1.46 -19.89 12.29
CA ASN A 83 -1.11 -19.84 13.73
C ASN A 83 -0.16 -18.68 14.06
N PRO A 84 -0.58 -17.41 13.91
CA PRO A 84 0.28 -16.27 14.11
C PRO A 84 0.71 -16.13 15.57
N LEU A 85 1.91 -15.61 15.82
CA LEU A 85 2.44 -15.36 17.17
C LEU A 85 1.65 -14.25 17.89
N PHE A 86 1.24 -13.24 17.13
CA PHE A 86 0.46 -12.11 17.61
C PHE A 86 -0.99 -12.23 17.14
N ASN A 87 -1.94 -11.95 18.04
CA ASN A 87 -3.36 -11.88 17.66
C ASN A 87 -3.61 -10.72 16.69
N ILE A 88 -4.83 -10.63 16.15
CA ILE A 88 -5.15 -9.65 15.11
C ILE A 88 -5.04 -8.21 15.64
N GLU A 89 -5.47 -7.98 16.88
CA GLU A 89 -5.43 -6.67 17.54
C GLU A 89 -4.00 -6.20 17.76
N GLU A 90 -3.11 -7.08 18.19
CA GLU A 90 -1.68 -6.77 18.36
C GLU A 90 -1.03 -6.41 17.02
N ARG A 91 -1.34 -7.15 15.95
CA ARG A 91 -0.78 -6.91 14.60
C ARG A 91 -1.26 -5.58 14.03
N VAL A 92 -2.56 -5.27 14.15
CA VAL A 92 -3.13 -3.98 13.76
C VAL A 92 -2.51 -2.84 14.57
N TYR A 93 -2.41 -3.01 15.89
CA TYR A 93 -1.80 -2.02 16.79
C TYR A 93 -0.35 -1.70 16.40
N PHE A 94 0.47 -2.72 16.12
CA PHE A 94 1.87 -2.49 15.74
C PHE A 94 2.00 -1.67 14.45
N ILE A 95 1.15 -1.95 13.48
CA ILE A 95 1.17 -1.20 12.22
C ILE A 95 0.68 0.23 12.47
N ARG A 96 -0.43 0.42 13.17
CA ARG A 96 -0.98 1.76 13.49
C ARG A 96 0.06 2.64 14.19
N GLU A 97 0.76 2.09 15.19
CA GLU A 97 1.83 2.82 15.87
C GLU A 97 3.01 3.16 14.95
N ALA A 98 3.37 2.24 14.06
CA ALA A 98 4.47 2.46 13.12
C ALA A 98 4.17 3.53 12.06
N VAL A 99 2.90 3.65 11.64
CA VAL A 99 2.49 4.58 10.57
C VAL A 99 1.71 5.79 11.05
N LYS A 100 1.60 6.02 12.36
CA LYS A 100 0.74 7.05 12.96
C LYS A 100 0.95 8.48 12.45
N VAL A 101 2.14 8.77 11.92
CA VAL A 101 2.47 10.09 11.34
C VAL A 101 2.12 10.19 9.85
N TRP A 102 1.69 9.10 9.22
CA TRP A 102 1.36 9.06 7.79
C TRP A 102 -0.14 9.29 7.58
N LYS A 103 -0.51 10.46 7.06
CA LYS A 103 -1.91 10.90 6.96
C LYS A 103 -2.77 10.07 6.01
N ASN A 104 -2.16 9.44 5.00
CA ASN A 104 -2.88 8.77 3.91
C ASN A 104 -2.82 7.23 4.05
N VAL A 105 -2.62 6.71 5.27
CA VAL A 105 -2.60 5.28 5.57
C VAL A 105 -3.74 4.95 6.51
N GLU A 106 -4.57 4.01 6.11
CA GLU A 106 -5.55 3.35 6.97
C GLU A 106 -5.08 1.94 7.31
N VAL A 107 -5.37 1.47 8.53
CA VAL A 107 -4.98 0.12 8.97
C VAL A 107 -6.21 -0.57 9.51
N GLU A 108 -6.59 -1.67 8.85
CA GLU A 108 -7.77 -2.45 9.18
C GLU A 108 -7.46 -3.95 9.16
N SER A 109 -8.32 -4.75 9.74
CA SER A 109 -8.32 -6.21 9.59
C SER A 109 -9.45 -6.65 8.68
N PHE A 110 -9.29 -7.80 8.03
CA PHE A 110 -10.32 -8.43 7.22
C PHE A 110 -10.25 -9.97 7.36
N ASP A 111 -11.39 -10.63 7.17
CA ASP A 111 -11.57 -12.08 7.31
C ASP A 111 -12.29 -12.74 6.12
N ASN A 112 -12.70 -11.93 5.13
CA ASN A 112 -13.36 -12.37 3.92
C ASN A 112 -12.36 -12.56 2.75
N LEU A 113 -12.89 -12.84 1.56
CA LEU A 113 -12.09 -12.94 0.34
C LEU A 113 -11.46 -11.58 0.01
N LEU A 114 -10.15 -11.57 -0.29
CA LEU A 114 -9.41 -10.33 -0.55
C LEU A 114 -10.07 -9.45 -1.62
N ILE A 115 -10.57 -10.05 -2.70
CA ILE A 115 -11.23 -9.31 -3.79
C ILE A 115 -12.50 -8.61 -3.31
N ASP A 116 -13.30 -9.27 -2.48
CA ASP A 116 -14.53 -8.67 -1.95
C ASP A 116 -14.20 -7.51 -1.00
N TYR A 117 -13.17 -7.68 -0.16
CA TYR A 117 -12.66 -6.61 0.68
C TYR A 117 -12.18 -5.39 -0.14
N VAL A 118 -11.41 -5.63 -1.22
CA VAL A 118 -10.90 -4.55 -2.09
C VAL A 118 -12.05 -3.79 -2.75
N LYS A 119 -13.11 -4.49 -3.21
CA LYS A 119 -14.33 -3.88 -3.77
C LYS A 119 -15.05 -3.02 -2.73
N GLU A 120 -15.25 -3.57 -1.52
CA GLU A 120 -15.88 -2.84 -0.41
C GLU A 120 -15.16 -1.52 -0.12
N LYS A 121 -13.83 -1.53 -0.15
CA LYS A 121 -12.98 -0.35 0.05
C LYS A 121 -12.90 0.56 -1.17
N LYS A 122 -13.55 0.22 -2.29
CA LYS A 122 -13.50 0.96 -3.55
C LYS A 122 -12.07 1.23 -4.02
N ALA A 123 -11.19 0.27 -3.80
CA ALA A 123 -9.81 0.30 -4.24
C ALA A 123 -9.67 -0.42 -5.59
N ASP A 124 -8.75 0.05 -6.41
CA ASP A 124 -8.54 -0.48 -7.77
C ASP A 124 -7.27 -1.34 -7.84
N VAL A 125 -6.41 -1.31 -6.81
CA VAL A 125 -5.07 -1.91 -6.84
C VAL A 125 -4.76 -2.67 -5.56
N ILE A 126 -4.18 -3.85 -5.73
CA ILE A 126 -3.55 -4.63 -4.65
C ILE A 126 -2.03 -4.49 -4.77
N ILE A 127 -1.37 -4.09 -3.69
CA ILE A 127 0.10 -4.08 -3.62
C ILE A 127 0.58 -5.40 -3.00
N LYS A 128 1.58 -6.01 -3.60
CA LYS A 128 2.27 -7.20 -3.08
C LYS A 128 3.78 -6.97 -3.04
N GLY A 129 4.40 -7.32 -1.92
CA GLY A 129 5.86 -7.29 -1.79
C GLY A 129 6.48 -8.58 -2.32
N LEU A 130 7.51 -8.46 -3.16
CA LEU A 130 8.32 -9.58 -3.63
C LEU A 130 9.75 -9.42 -3.13
N ARG A 131 10.26 -10.43 -2.42
CA ARG A 131 11.63 -10.43 -1.85
C ARG A 131 12.55 -11.41 -2.57
N ALA A 132 12.02 -12.54 -2.99
CA ALA A 132 12.77 -13.63 -3.59
C ALA A 132 11.95 -14.32 -4.70
N VAL A 133 12.63 -15.06 -5.55
CA VAL A 133 11.99 -15.83 -6.63
C VAL A 133 10.96 -16.84 -6.07
N SER A 134 11.23 -17.43 -4.91
CA SER A 134 10.30 -18.35 -4.24
C SER A 134 8.97 -17.72 -3.81
N ASP A 135 8.97 -16.41 -3.52
CA ASP A 135 7.73 -15.69 -3.22
C ASP A 135 6.91 -15.46 -4.50
N PHE A 136 7.58 -15.32 -5.66
CA PHE A 136 6.97 -14.91 -6.91
C PHE A 136 5.94 -15.94 -7.44
N GLU A 137 6.25 -17.21 -7.44
CA GLU A 137 5.34 -18.24 -7.98
C GLU A 137 4.00 -18.24 -7.26
N HIS A 138 4.04 -18.21 -5.94
CA HIS A 138 2.81 -18.20 -5.12
C HIS A 138 2.03 -16.91 -5.30
N GLU A 139 2.70 -15.76 -5.26
CA GLU A 139 2.05 -14.45 -5.41
C GLU A 139 1.52 -14.26 -6.85
N LEU A 140 2.20 -14.80 -7.87
CA LEU A 140 1.70 -14.82 -9.25
C LEU A 140 0.41 -15.62 -9.37
N GLN A 141 0.39 -16.86 -8.83
CA GLN A 141 -0.84 -17.68 -8.84
C GLN A 141 -2.01 -16.95 -8.16
N MET A 142 -1.75 -16.34 -6.99
CA MET A 142 -2.77 -15.56 -6.29
C MET A 142 -3.25 -14.35 -7.09
N SER A 143 -2.34 -13.64 -7.78
CA SER A 143 -2.72 -12.48 -8.59
C SER A 143 -3.55 -12.87 -9.81
N LEU A 144 -3.21 -13.98 -10.47
CA LEU A 144 -4.00 -14.52 -11.58
C LEU A 144 -5.41 -14.96 -11.12
N MET A 145 -5.50 -15.58 -9.93
CA MET A 145 -6.78 -15.94 -9.34
C MET A 145 -7.60 -14.69 -9.00
N ASN A 146 -6.98 -13.69 -8.39
CA ASN A 146 -7.65 -12.41 -8.09
C ASN A 146 -8.19 -11.75 -9.36
N ARG A 147 -7.39 -11.71 -10.44
CA ARG A 147 -7.80 -11.18 -11.74
C ARG A 147 -8.94 -11.97 -12.37
N ARG A 148 -8.97 -13.31 -12.17
CA ARG A 148 -10.09 -14.16 -12.62
C ARG A 148 -11.39 -13.84 -11.88
N LEU A 149 -11.30 -13.47 -10.59
CA LEU A 149 -12.47 -13.12 -9.78
C LEU A 149 -12.98 -11.70 -10.09
N ASP A 150 -12.06 -10.76 -10.39
CA ASP A 150 -12.41 -9.41 -10.84
C ASP A 150 -11.31 -8.84 -11.74
N THR A 151 -11.66 -8.53 -12.98
CA THR A 151 -10.75 -7.98 -14.00
C THR A 151 -10.42 -6.50 -13.84
N HIS A 152 -11.15 -5.77 -12.98
CA HIS A 152 -10.92 -4.35 -12.73
C HIS A 152 -9.91 -4.09 -11.62
N ILE A 153 -9.57 -5.12 -10.82
CA ILE A 153 -8.60 -5.00 -9.74
C ILE A 153 -7.25 -5.49 -10.22
N GLU A 154 -6.27 -4.59 -10.27
CA GLU A 154 -4.91 -4.92 -10.68
C GLU A 154 -4.01 -5.26 -9.48
N THR A 155 -3.05 -6.16 -9.68
CA THR A 155 -2.02 -6.47 -8.68
C THR A 155 -0.68 -5.87 -9.11
N VAL A 156 -0.11 -5.03 -8.26
CA VAL A 156 1.21 -4.42 -8.46
C VAL A 156 2.21 -5.06 -7.53
N PHE A 157 3.27 -5.64 -8.11
CA PHE A 157 4.38 -6.17 -7.35
C PHE A 157 5.44 -5.10 -7.10
N MET A 158 5.86 -4.97 -5.85
CA MET A 158 6.91 -4.03 -5.45
C MET A 158 8.03 -4.78 -4.73
N MET A 159 9.26 -4.51 -5.13
CA MET A 159 10.44 -5.04 -4.43
C MET A 159 10.78 -4.13 -3.26
N PRO A 160 11.09 -4.66 -2.06
CA PRO A 160 11.63 -3.88 -0.96
C PRO A 160 13.01 -3.30 -1.33
N SER A 161 13.42 -2.28 -0.61
CA SER A 161 14.80 -1.76 -0.71
C SER A 161 15.79 -2.87 -0.36
N GLU A 162 16.99 -2.80 -0.94
CA GLU A 162 18.03 -3.83 -0.80
C GLU A 162 18.31 -4.17 0.67
N GLU A 163 18.40 -3.16 1.54
CA GLU A 163 18.62 -3.30 2.98
C GLU A 163 17.54 -4.11 3.73
N TYR A 164 16.36 -4.31 3.11
CA TYR A 164 15.24 -5.05 3.71
C TYR A 164 14.86 -6.32 2.94
N SER A 165 15.52 -6.62 1.84
CA SER A 165 15.17 -7.74 0.95
C SER A 165 15.25 -9.09 1.63
N PHE A 166 16.18 -9.26 2.59
CA PHE A 166 16.37 -10.48 3.36
C PHE A 166 15.40 -10.63 4.54
N LEU A 167 14.65 -9.60 4.91
CA LEU A 167 13.77 -9.62 6.07
C LEU A 167 12.53 -10.49 5.81
N SER A 168 12.30 -11.45 6.68
CA SER A 168 11.03 -12.18 6.75
C SER A 168 10.50 -12.22 8.18
N SER A 169 9.18 -12.14 8.34
CA SER A 169 8.55 -12.22 9.68
C SER A 169 8.88 -13.56 10.38
N LYS A 170 9.10 -14.64 9.61
CA LYS A 170 9.51 -15.94 10.16
C LYS A 170 10.91 -15.86 10.78
N VAL A 171 11.90 -15.40 10.01
CA VAL A 171 13.29 -15.25 10.48
C VAL A 171 13.37 -14.26 11.63
N LEU A 172 12.66 -13.14 11.57
CA LEU A 172 12.62 -12.15 12.66
C LEU A 172 12.10 -12.74 13.98
N LYS A 173 11.06 -13.59 13.92
CA LYS A 173 10.57 -14.30 15.11
C LYS A 173 11.59 -15.29 15.66
N GLU A 174 12.28 -16.01 14.79
CA GLU A 174 13.31 -16.96 15.16
C GLU A 174 14.50 -16.28 15.84
N VAL A 175 15.04 -15.22 15.22
CA VAL A 175 16.13 -14.43 15.81
C VAL A 175 15.72 -13.84 17.16
N ALA A 176 14.50 -13.28 17.27
CA ALA A 176 14.00 -12.73 18.53
C ALA A 176 13.80 -13.80 19.63
N PHE A 177 13.35 -15.00 19.24
CA PHE A 177 13.23 -16.14 20.16
C PHE A 177 14.57 -16.54 20.74
N LEU A 178 15.62 -16.55 19.90
CA LEU A 178 17.01 -16.84 20.30
C LEU A 178 17.73 -15.64 20.96
N LYS A 179 16.97 -14.58 21.28
CA LYS A 179 17.47 -13.34 21.94
C LYS A 179 18.46 -12.54 21.08
N GLY A 180 18.48 -12.76 19.76
CA GLY A 180 19.25 -11.97 18.83
C GLY A 180 18.73 -10.52 18.73
N ASP A 181 19.59 -9.61 18.29
CA ASP A 181 19.22 -8.20 18.11
C ASP A 181 18.45 -8.00 16.81
N ILE A 182 17.23 -7.50 16.93
CA ILE A 182 16.33 -7.19 15.80
C ILE A 182 16.06 -5.69 15.64
N ARG A 183 16.80 -4.84 16.37
CA ARG A 183 16.71 -3.38 16.24
C ARG A 183 17.11 -2.96 14.82
N GLY A 184 16.43 -1.98 14.24
CA GLY A 184 16.63 -1.58 12.84
C GLY A 184 15.93 -2.48 11.81
N MET A 185 15.46 -3.68 12.20
CA MET A 185 14.73 -4.60 11.30
C MET A 185 13.23 -4.50 11.45
N VAL A 186 12.76 -4.08 12.62
CA VAL A 186 11.34 -3.92 12.95
C VAL A 186 11.10 -2.61 13.71
N PRO A 187 9.87 -2.07 13.71
CA PRO A 187 9.51 -0.92 14.55
C PRO A 187 9.75 -1.18 16.04
N THR A 188 10.06 -0.13 16.79
CA THR A 188 10.34 -0.23 18.24
C THR A 188 9.19 -0.88 19.04
N VAL A 189 7.95 -0.63 18.63
CA VAL A 189 6.77 -1.25 19.27
C VAL A 189 6.77 -2.78 19.10
N VAL A 190 7.22 -3.27 17.95
CA VAL A 190 7.37 -4.70 17.65
C VAL A 190 8.49 -5.33 18.47
N VAL A 191 9.64 -4.63 18.61
CA VAL A 191 10.74 -5.09 19.50
C VAL A 191 10.21 -5.34 20.91
N LYS A 192 9.42 -4.39 21.46
CA LYS A 192 8.80 -4.54 22.79
C LYS A 192 7.82 -5.71 22.82
N GLY A 193 7.00 -5.89 21.78
CA GLY A 193 6.05 -6.98 21.64
C GLY A 193 6.72 -8.36 21.65
N LEU A 194 7.77 -8.53 20.83
CA LEU A 194 8.52 -9.80 20.76
C LEU A 194 9.24 -10.12 22.07
N LYS A 195 9.87 -9.14 22.71
CA LYS A 195 10.47 -9.32 24.03
C LYS A 195 9.44 -9.79 25.07
N ARG A 196 8.23 -9.23 25.07
CA ARG A 196 7.14 -9.65 25.97
C ARG A 196 6.70 -11.10 25.69
N LYS A 197 6.50 -11.46 24.40
CA LYS A 197 6.06 -12.82 24.00
C LYS A 197 7.10 -13.90 24.35
N PHE A 198 8.39 -13.59 24.31
CA PHE A 198 9.46 -14.57 24.53
C PHE A 198 10.12 -14.49 25.91
N LYS A 199 9.68 -13.55 26.79
CA LYS A 199 10.28 -13.36 28.13
C LYS A 199 10.38 -14.64 28.96
N ASN A 200 9.36 -15.50 28.89
CA ASN A 200 9.24 -16.71 29.70
C ASN A 200 9.44 -18.02 28.90
N LYS A 201 9.79 -17.93 27.59
CA LYS A 201 10.08 -19.13 26.80
C LYS A 201 11.52 -19.55 27.03
N LYS A 202 11.73 -20.71 27.66
CA LYS A 202 13.04 -21.38 27.76
C LYS A 202 13.36 -21.99 26.40
N ILE A 203 14.61 -21.80 25.95
CA ILE A 203 15.18 -22.56 24.85
C ILE A 203 15.38 -23.97 25.42
N LYS A 204 14.64 -24.97 24.90
CA LYS A 204 14.87 -26.39 25.24
C LYS A 204 16.03 -26.89 24.43
#